data_a92e22c0ff2a6cf72b8cc80d976d001b
#
_entry.id   a92e22c0ff2a6cf72b8cc80d976d001b
#
_cell.length_a   1.000
_cell.length_b   1.000
_cell.length_c   1.000
_cell.angle_alpha   90.00
_cell.angle_beta   90.00
_cell.angle_gamma   90.00
#
_symmetry.space_group_name_H-M   'P 1'
#
loop_
_entity.id
_entity.type
_entity.pdbx_description
1 polymer ?
#
loop_
_entity_poly.entity_id
_entity_poly.type
_entity_poly.pdbx_seq_one_letter_code
_entity_poly.pdbx_strand_id
1 'polypeptide(L)'
;MEYTTLNNGVKMPMAGIGTFLLTQDEAETSCVSALQNGYRLIDTANAYVNEKAVGRAMKKSGLQREEIFLETKLWPSFYEQPDAVDKTLARLDTPYIDLLLIHQPAGNYVAGYRQMEKAYKEGKVRAIGLSNFTKEQIEEILSICEVKPAVLQTELHPYNQEPELKAFLKENGIVPQAWYPLGHGDKALLEEPLFAQLGKKYGKSAPQIILRWHIQSGNIVIPGSKNPEHIKSNFDLFDFALTGEEMAQITALNKNVRYYTSTPEMLKKYAEMVPPVDEQK
;
A
#
# COMPACT_ATOMS: atom_id res chain seq x y z
N MET A 1 -11.27 13.68 -0.72
CA MET A 1 -10.62 12.43 -0.20
C MET A 1 -11.71 11.51 0.36
N GLU A 2 -11.71 10.24 -0.05
CA GLU A 2 -12.58 9.19 0.47
C GLU A 2 -11.81 8.33 1.47
N TYR A 3 -12.54 7.70 2.41
CA TYR A 3 -11.99 6.86 3.47
C TYR A 3 -12.73 5.53 3.51
N THR A 4 -12.02 4.46 3.83
CA THR A 4 -12.61 3.19 4.24
C THR A 4 -12.47 3.01 5.74
N THR A 5 -13.31 2.17 6.32
CA THR A 5 -13.21 1.80 7.74
C THR A 5 -12.66 0.38 7.84
N LEU A 6 -11.53 0.21 8.49
CA LEU A 6 -10.90 -1.08 8.72
C LEU A 6 -11.71 -1.92 9.73
N ASN A 7 -11.44 -3.22 9.80
CA ASN A 7 -12.16 -4.17 10.67
C ASN A 7 -12.06 -3.86 12.18
N ASN A 8 -11.12 -3.02 12.58
CA ASN A 8 -10.93 -2.54 13.95
C ASN A 8 -11.45 -1.11 14.18
N GLY A 9 -12.18 -0.54 13.22
CA GLY A 9 -12.78 0.80 13.31
C GLY A 9 -11.88 1.96 12.90
N VAL A 10 -10.61 1.73 12.58
CA VAL A 10 -9.68 2.76 12.10
C VAL A 10 -10.10 3.23 10.71
N LYS A 11 -10.19 4.56 10.51
CA LYS A 11 -10.45 5.14 9.19
C LYS A 11 -9.14 5.30 8.41
N MET A 12 -9.09 4.73 7.20
CA MET A 12 -7.93 4.77 6.31
C MET A 12 -8.26 5.51 5.01
N PRO A 13 -7.42 6.47 4.55
CA PRO A 13 -7.59 7.13 3.27
C PRO A 13 -7.53 6.11 2.12
N MET A 14 -8.36 6.28 1.09
CA MET A 14 -8.39 5.37 -0.07
C MET A 14 -7.34 5.68 -1.13
N ALA A 15 -6.65 6.82 -1.03
CA ALA A 15 -5.54 7.18 -1.91
C ALA A 15 -4.34 7.67 -1.10
N GLY A 16 -3.17 7.12 -1.39
CA GLY A 16 -1.90 7.45 -0.77
C GLY A 16 -0.76 7.56 -1.77
N ILE A 17 0.42 7.90 -1.28
CA ILE A 17 1.66 7.88 -2.05
C ILE A 17 2.54 6.71 -1.62
N GLY A 18 3.00 5.89 -2.59
CA GLY A 18 4.00 4.85 -2.36
C GLY A 18 5.41 5.38 -2.57
N THR A 19 6.36 4.90 -1.75
CA THR A 19 7.77 5.32 -1.80
C THR A 19 8.71 4.24 -2.34
N PHE A 20 8.18 3.13 -2.85
CA PHE A 20 9.00 2.07 -3.46
C PHE A 20 9.83 2.61 -4.63
N LEU A 21 11.12 2.24 -4.70
CA LEU A 21 12.11 2.69 -5.69
C LEU A 21 12.46 4.19 -5.66
N LEU A 22 11.96 4.96 -4.71
CA LEU A 22 12.43 6.34 -4.51
C LEU A 22 13.70 6.33 -3.64
N THR A 23 14.70 7.10 -4.06
CA THR A 23 15.84 7.43 -3.20
C THR A 23 15.37 8.19 -1.96
N GLN A 24 16.21 8.37 -0.95
CA GLN A 24 15.83 9.11 0.25
C GLN A 24 15.41 10.55 -0.05
N ASP A 25 16.15 11.25 -0.92
CA ASP A 25 15.82 12.63 -1.31
C ASP A 25 14.52 12.70 -2.13
N GLU A 26 14.33 11.74 -3.07
CA GLU A 26 13.09 11.65 -3.85
C GLU A 26 11.90 11.31 -2.96
N ALA A 27 12.05 10.39 -2.00
CA ALA A 27 10.99 10.02 -1.07
C ALA A 27 10.57 11.21 -0.18
N GLU A 28 11.53 11.95 0.36
CA GLU A 28 11.26 13.15 1.15
C GLU A 28 10.50 14.19 0.33
N THR A 29 11.02 14.55 -0.85
CA THR A 29 10.42 15.58 -1.72
C THR A 29 9.03 15.17 -2.21
N SER A 30 8.85 13.90 -2.61
CA SER A 30 7.58 13.38 -3.10
C SER A 30 6.53 13.32 -2.01
N CYS A 31 6.88 12.88 -0.80
CA CYS A 31 5.96 12.86 0.32
C CYS A 31 5.54 14.26 0.76
N VAL A 32 6.46 15.24 0.81
CA VAL A 32 6.12 16.66 1.08
C VAL A 32 5.14 17.16 0.02
N SER A 33 5.44 16.95 -1.27
CA SER A 33 4.56 17.35 -2.38
C SER A 33 3.18 16.69 -2.26
N ALA A 34 3.11 15.39 -1.95
CA ALA A 34 1.85 14.68 -1.79
C ALA A 34 1.01 15.28 -0.64
N LEU A 35 1.60 15.46 0.54
CA LEU A 35 0.91 16.02 1.71
C LEU A 35 0.39 17.44 1.45
N GLN A 36 1.16 18.27 0.74
CA GLN A 36 0.76 19.62 0.33
C GLN A 36 -0.39 19.61 -0.70
N ASN A 37 -0.49 18.57 -1.54
CA ASN A 37 -1.58 18.37 -2.48
C ASN A 37 -2.81 17.67 -1.89
N GLY A 38 -2.85 17.43 -0.57
CA GLY A 38 -4.03 16.90 0.11
C GLY A 38 -3.99 15.40 0.41
N TYR A 39 -2.94 14.67 0.02
CA TYR A 39 -2.75 13.29 0.48
C TYR A 39 -2.66 13.24 2.00
N ARG A 40 -3.13 12.12 2.56
CA ARG A 40 -3.04 11.84 4.00
C ARG A 40 -2.53 10.41 4.30
N LEU A 41 -2.22 9.61 3.28
CA LEU A 41 -1.65 8.27 3.39
C LEU A 41 -0.27 8.24 2.72
N ILE A 42 0.73 7.77 3.47
CA ILE A 42 2.09 7.48 2.96
C ILE A 42 2.37 6.00 3.19
N ASP A 43 2.79 5.29 2.14
CA ASP A 43 3.26 3.92 2.18
C ASP A 43 4.79 3.86 1.99
N THR A 44 5.48 3.24 2.95
CA THR A 44 6.91 2.93 2.89
C THR A 44 7.19 1.49 3.38
N ALA A 45 8.45 1.14 3.57
CA ALA A 45 8.87 -0.15 4.13
C ALA A 45 10.33 -0.11 4.62
N ASN A 46 10.69 -1.00 5.55
CA ASN A 46 12.08 -1.17 5.97
C ASN A 46 12.99 -1.41 4.75
N ALA A 47 12.58 -2.30 3.83
CA ALA A 47 13.38 -2.67 2.66
C ALA A 47 13.60 -1.53 1.65
N TYR A 48 12.84 -0.45 1.73
CA TYR A 48 13.02 0.71 0.82
C TYR A 48 14.16 1.64 1.26
N VAL A 49 14.64 1.49 2.49
CA VAL A 49 15.78 2.26 3.04
C VAL A 49 15.54 3.78 2.96
N ASN A 50 14.27 4.21 3.11
CA ASN A 50 13.85 5.61 3.04
C ASN A 50 12.89 6.05 4.16
N GLU A 51 12.75 5.26 5.22
CA GLU A 51 11.86 5.56 6.35
C GLU A 51 12.23 6.88 7.05
N LYS A 52 13.54 7.17 7.24
CA LYS A 52 13.99 8.45 7.83
C LYS A 52 13.57 9.65 6.96
N ALA A 53 13.65 9.49 5.64
CA ALA A 53 13.21 10.53 4.70
C ALA A 53 11.70 10.78 4.78
N VAL A 54 10.90 9.70 4.93
CA VAL A 54 9.46 9.81 5.18
C VAL A 54 9.17 10.55 6.50
N GLY A 55 9.89 10.21 7.58
CA GLY A 55 9.78 10.91 8.87
C GLY A 55 10.07 12.41 8.75
N ARG A 56 11.14 12.80 8.03
CA ARG A 56 11.44 14.21 7.74
C ARG A 56 10.35 14.88 6.90
N ALA A 57 9.81 14.18 5.90
CA ALA A 57 8.74 14.70 5.06
C ALA A 57 7.47 15.00 5.86
N MET A 58 7.08 14.11 6.77
CA MET A 58 5.93 14.34 7.66
C MET A 58 6.11 15.63 8.48
N LYS A 59 7.28 15.83 9.08
CA LYS A 59 7.59 17.06 9.84
C LYS A 59 7.60 18.31 8.96
N LYS A 60 8.18 18.23 7.76
CA LYS A 60 8.23 19.36 6.81
C LYS A 60 6.87 19.73 6.22
N SER A 61 5.91 18.83 6.25
CA SER A 61 4.55 19.09 5.74
C SER A 61 3.78 20.15 6.52
N GLY A 62 4.12 20.33 7.79
CA GLY A 62 3.41 21.22 8.72
C GLY A 62 2.10 20.65 9.25
N LEU A 63 1.71 19.43 8.85
CA LEU A 63 0.53 18.75 9.36
C LEU A 63 0.78 18.14 10.74
N GLN A 64 -0.28 18.04 11.55
CA GLN A 64 -0.20 17.31 12.80
C GLN A 64 -0.07 15.80 12.51
N ARG A 65 0.57 15.04 13.42
CA ARG A 65 0.81 13.59 13.22
C ARG A 65 -0.49 12.81 12.98
N GLU A 66 -1.57 13.21 13.65
CA GLU A 66 -2.90 12.60 13.59
C GLU A 66 -3.61 12.82 12.25
N GLU A 67 -3.17 13.81 11.47
CA GLU A 67 -3.69 14.06 10.13
C GLU A 67 -3.06 13.16 9.07
N ILE A 68 -1.97 12.45 9.41
CA ILE A 68 -1.21 11.60 8.47
C ILE A 68 -1.42 10.13 8.85
N PHE A 69 -1.90 9.34 7.89
CA PHE A 69 -1.94 7.89 7.97
C PHE A 69 -0.61 7.34 7.46
N LEU A 70 0.21 6.84 8.34
CA LEU A 70 1.53 6.29 8.03
C LEU A 70 1.47 4.78 7.98
N GLU A 71 1.87 4.22 6.84
CA GLU A 71 1.99 2.79 6.62
C GLU A 71 3.45 2.42 6.35
N THR A 72 3.92 1.34 6.98
CA THR A 72 5.22 0.72 6.70
C THR A 72 5.13 -0.80 6.82
N LYS A 73 6.23 -1.50 6.49
CA LYS A 73 6.26 -2.95 6.40
C LYS A 73 7.52 -3.50 7.05
N LEU A 74 7.38 -4.55 7.86
CA LEU A 74 8.52 -5.32 8.36
C LEU A 74 9.04 -6.24 7.25
N TRP A 75 10.35 -6.23 7.05
CA TRP A 75 11.04 -7.15 6.14
C TRP A 75 11.35 -8.49 6.83
N PRO A 76 11.41 -9.64 6.11
CA PRO A 76 11.60 -10.97 6.69
C PRO A 76 12.73 -11.13 7.70
N SER A 77 13.90 -10.52 7.45
CA SER A 77 15.05 -10.59 8.39
C SER A 77 14.81 -9.89 9.72
N PHE A 78 13.73 -9.14 9.87
CA PHE A 78 13.36 -8.44 11.12
C PHE A 78 12.22 -9.13 11.87
N TYR A 79 11.59 -10.19 11.33
CA TYR A 79 10.42 -10.82 11.94
C TYR A 79 10.68 -11.41 13.33
N GLU A 80 11.90 -11.86 13.60
CA GLU A 80 12.27 -12.46 14.88
C GLU A 80 13.10 -11.52 15.77
N GLN A 81 13.27 -10.24 15.35
CA GLN A 81 13.97 -9.24 16.14
C GLN A 81 13.00 -8.52 17.09
N PRO A 82 13.13 -8.68 18.41
CA PRO A 82 12.12 -8.21 19.37
C PRO A 82 11.97 -6.68 19.42
N ASP A 83 12.96 -5.95 18.93
CA ASP A 83 13.01 -4.48 18.88
C ASP A 83 12.78 -3.90 17.47
N ALA A 84 12.38 -4.73 16.49
CA ALA A 84 12.22 -4.28 15.10
C ALA A 84 11.19 -3.16 14.96
N VAL A 85 10.05 -3.24 15.66
CA VAL A 85 9.03 -2.19 15.62
C VAL A 85 9.52 -0.90 16.27
N ASP A 86 10.23 -0.99 17.40
CA ASP A 86 10.80 0.19 18.09
C ASP A 86 11.85 0.87 17.21
N LYS A 87 12.72 0.11 16.54
CA LYS A 87 13.68 0.63 15.56
C LYS A 87 13.01 1.28 14.36
N THR A 88 11.91 0.71 13.89
CA THR A 88 11.09 1.29 12.80
C THR A 88 10.49 2.64 13.22
N LEU A 89 9.90 2.72 14.42
CA LEU A 89 9.40 3.96 14.99
C LEU A 89 10.50 5.02 15.12
N ALA A 90 11.69 4.62 15.57
CA ALA A 90 12.84 5.51 15.70
C ALA A 90 13.32 6.05 14.34
N ARG A 91 13.36 5.22 13.28
CA ARG A 91 13.71 5.69 11.93
C ARG A 91 12.68 6.65 11.35
N LEU A 92 11.39 6.37 11.56
CA LEU A 92 10.27 7.23 11.12
C LEU A 92 10.10 8.47 12.02
N ASP A 93 10.79 8.51 13.17
CA ASP A 93 10.73 9.58 14.17
C ASP A 93 9.27 9.93 14.53
N THR A 94 8.50 8.90 14.90
CA THR A 94 7.08 8.98 15.18
C THR A 94 6.69 8.14 16.41
N PRO A 95 5.70 8.58 17.21
CA PRO A 95 5.27 7.82 18.38
C PRO A 95 4.47 6.56 18.06
N TYR A 96 3.86 6.48 16.86
CA TYR A 96 3.06 5.33 16.44
C TYR A 96 3.03 5.18 14.91
N ILE A 97 2.67 3.99 14.44
CA ILE A 97 2.40 3.63 13.04
C ILE A 97 0.89 3.40 12.90
N ASP A 98 0.26 3.92 11.85
CA ASP A 98 -1.16 3.71 11.60
C ASP A 98 -1.44 2.30 11.06
N LEU A 99 -0.60 1.79 10.14
CA LEU A 99 -0.69 0.43 9.63
C LEU A 99 0.69 -0.17 9.46
N LEU A 100 0.91 -1.34 10.06
CA LEU A 100 2.12 -2.13 9.90
C LEU A 100 1.81 -3.44 9.17
N LEU A 101 2.58 -3.74 8.12
CA LEU A 101 2.38 -4.96 7.32
C LEU A 101 3.54 -5.94 7.49
N ILE A 102 3.24 -7.23 7.45
CA ILE A 102 4.20 -8.26 7.03
C ILE A 102 4.48 -8.04 5.55
N HIS A 103 5.75 -7.76 5.18
CA HIS A 103 6.09 -7.33 3.82
C HIS A 103 6.05 -8.48 2.80
N GLN A 104 6.55 -9.66 3.20
CA GLN A 104 6.62 -10.85 2.34
C GLN A 104 6.26 -12.11 3.12
N PRO A 105 5.56 -13.08 2.51
CA PRO A 105 5.31 -14.39 3.11
C PRO A 105 6.57 -15.28 3.06
N ALA A 106 7.67 -14.80 3.66
CA ALA A 106 8.98 -15.42 3.64
C ALA A 106 9.55 -15.50 5.06
N GLY A 107 10.46 -16.43 5.30
CA GLY A 107 11.04 -16.64 6.63
C GLY A 107 9.97 -17.01 7.67
N ASN A 108 10.14 -16.58 8.90
CA ASN A 108 9.19 -16.84 9.98
C ASN A 108 8.15 -15.72 10.10
N TYR A 109 7.29 -15.57 9.07
CA TYR A 109 6.25 -14.52 9.06
C TYR A 109 5.21 -14.67 10.19
N VAL A 110 5.03 -15.88 10.73
CA VAL A 110 4.18 -16.11 11.91
C VAL A 110 4.77 -15.41 13.13
N ALA A 111 6.08 -15.54 13.37
CA ALA A 111 6.74 -14.81 14.45
C ALA A 111 6.66 -13.30 14.22
N GLY A 112 6.84 -12.83 12.97
CA GLY A 112 6.67 -11.43 12.60
C GLY A 112 5.25 -10.93 12.91
N TYR A 113 4.23 -11.73 12.58
CA TYR A 113 2.84 -11.37 12.86
C TYR A 113 2.57 -11.26 14.37
N ARG A 114 3.06 -12.22 15.17
CA ARG A 114 2.98 -12.17 16.63
C ARG A 114 3.66 -10.94 17.24
N GLN A 115 4.79 -10.52 16.66
CA GLN A 115 5.47 -9.30 17.08
C GLN A 115 4.61 -8.06 16.77
N MET A 116 3.95 -8.02 15.61
CA MET A 116 3.03 -6.94 15.25
C MET A 116 1.79 -6.91 16.14
N GLU A 117 1.22 -8.07 16.51
CA GLU A 117 0.12 -8.15 17.48
C GLU A 117 0.52 -7.59 18.85
N LYS A 118 1.73 -7.90 19.31
CA LYS A 118 2.29 -7.31 20.53
C LYS A 118 2.36 -5.79 20.44
N ALA A 119 2.95 -5.26 19.37
CA ALA A 119 3.06 -3.82 19.14
C ALA A 119 1.67 -3.13 19.05
N TYR A 120 0.68 -3.81 18.46
CA TYR A 120 -0.71 -3.34 18.42
C TYR A 120 -1.29 -3.23 19.84
N LYS A 121 -1.14 -4.26 20.68
CA LYS A 121 -1.61 -4.26 22.07
C LYS A 121 -0.89 -3.21 22.94
N GLU A 122 0.36 -2.91 22.63
CA GLU A 122 1.14 -1.84 23.27
C GLU A 122 0.77 -0.44 22.79
N GLY A 123 -0.12 -0.30 21.80
CA GLY A 123 -0.54 0.97 21.23
C GLY A 123 0.50 1.63 20.30
N LYS A 124 1.57 0.93 19.95
CA LYS A 124 2.61 1.39 19.01
C LYS A 124 2.14 1.35 17.56
N VAL A 125 1.15 0.49 17.25
CA VAL A 125 0.59 0.27 15.92
C VAL A 125 -0.92 0.29 16.02
N ARG A 126 -1.61 1.05 15.15
CA ARG A 126 -3.08 1.20 15.19
C ARG A 126 -3.83 0.12 14.41
N ALA A 127 -3.20 -0.44 13.37
CA ALA A 127 -3.73 -1.55 12.58
C ALA A 127 -2.58 -2.41 12.05
N ILE A 128 -2.83 -3.69 11.83
CA ILE A 128 -1.86 -4.63 11.27
C ILE A 128 -2.43 -5.31 10.03
N GLY A 129 -1.56 -5.75 9.12
CA GLY A 129 -1.98 -6.38 7.88
C GLY A 129 -0.87 -7.20 7.22
N LEU A 130 -1.12 -7.58 5.98
CA LEU A 130 -0.29 -8.49 5.20
C LEU A 130 0.04 -7.89 3.84
N SER A 131 1.16 -8.30 3.25
CA SER A 131 1.53 -7.93 1.89
C SER A 131 2.03 -9.15 1.12
N ASN A 132 1.51 -9.35 -0.10
CA ASN A 132 1.87 -10.44 -1.03
C ASN A 132 1.49 -11.86 -0.57
N PHE A 133 0.57 -12.00 0.35
CA PHE A 133 0.10 -13.30 0.84
C PHE A 133 -0.91 -13.92 -0.12
N THR A 134 -0.84 -15.25 -0.29
CA THR A 134 -1.88 -16.03 -0.95
C THR A 134 -3.07 -16.26 0.00
N LYS A 135 -4.20 -16.73 -0.55
CA LYS A 135 -5.37 -17.07 0.25
C LYS A 135 -5.03 -18.07 1.36
N GLU A 136 -4.30 -19.13 1.05
CA GLU A 136 -3.91 -20.20 1.99
C GLU A 136 -3.04 -19.65 3.13
N GLN A 137 -2.12 -18.75 2.82
CA GLN A 137 -1.27 -18.10 3.84
C GLN A 137 -2.06 -17.13 4.72
N ILE A 138 -3.09 -16.46 4.16
CA ILE A 138 -4.00 -15.62 4.96
C ILE A 138 -4.84 -16.51 5.89
N GLU A 139 -5.36 -17.65 5.38
CA GLU A 139 -6.09 -18.63 6.19
C GLU A 139 -5.24 -19.17 7.36
N GLU A 140 -3.95 -19.44 7.12
CA GLU A 140 -3.01 -19.81 8.18
C GLU A 140 -2.93 -18.72 9.25
N ILE A 141 -2.70 -17.46 8.88
CA ILE A 141 -2.67 -16.34 9.84
C ILE A 141 -4.01 -16.21 10.57
N LEU A 142 -5.13 -16.28 9.87
CA LEU A 142 -6.47 -16.20 10.49
C LEU A 142 -6.75 -17.31 11.50
N SER A 143 -6.15 -18.50 11.31
CA SER A 143 -6.32 -19.63 12.23
C SER A 143 -5.59 -19.47 13.56
N ILE A 144 -4.58 -18.59 13.61
CA ILE A 144 -3.71 -18.45 14.77
C ILE A 144 -3.71 -17.04 15.39
N CYS A 145 -4.24 -16.03 14.66
CA CYS A 145 -4.16 -14.64 15.10
C CYS A 145 -5.13 -14.32 16.26
N GLU A 146 -4.70 -13.42 17.14
CA GLU A 146 -5.55 -12.79 18.15
C GLU A 146 -6.12 -11.45 17.63
N VAL A 147 -5.37 -10.77 16.74
CA VAL A 147 -5.76 -9.54 16.06
C VAL A 147 -5.81 -9.82 14.56
N LYS A 148 -6.99 -9.72 13.94
CA LYS A 148 -7.17 -9.99 12.52
C LYS A 148 -6.41 -8.98 11.65
N PRO A 149 -5.81 -9.40 10.52
CA PRO A 149 -5.26 -8.46 9.55
C PRO A 149 -6.38 -7.56 9.00
N ALA A 150 -6.10 -6.25 8.93
CA ALA A 150 -7.06 -5.27 8.47
C ALA A 150 -6.94 -4.98 6.96
N VAL A 151 -5.75 -5.16 6.40
CA VAL A 151 -5.42 -4.86 5.01
C VAL A 151 -4.60 -5.99 4.41
N LEU A 152 -4.87 -6.32 3.14
CA LEU A 152 -3.95 -7.05 2.27
C LEU A 152 -3.45 -6.11 1.17
N GLN A 153 -2.14 -5.83 1.16
CA GLN A 153 -1.49 -5.12 0.08
C GLN A 153 -0.97 -6.13 -0.96
N THR A 154 -1.47 -6.07 -2.19
CA THR A 154 -1.11 -6.99 -3.27
C THR A 154 -1.13 -6.30 -4.63
N GLU A 155 -0.59 -6.96 -5.67
CA GLU A 155 -0.65 -6.46 -7.04
C GLU A 155 -2.08 -6.46 -7.55
N LEU A 156 -2.62 -5.25 -7.78
CA LEU A 156 -3.94 -5.07 -8.39
C LEU A 156 -3.89 -3.97 -9.44
N HIS A 157 -4.42 -4.26 -10.61
CA HIS A 157 -4.61 -3.31 -11.74
C HIS A 157 -5.64 -3.88 -12.71
N PRO A 158 -6.12 -3.15 -13.72
CA PRO A 158 -7.18 -3.64 -14.62
C PRO A 158 -6.91 -4.97 -15.30
N TYR A 159 -5.64 -5.35 -15.53
CA TYR A 159 -5.28 -6.66 -16.11
C TYR A 159 -5.08 -7.78 -15.07
N ASN A 160 -5.01 -7.44 -13.77
CA ASN A 160 -4.92 -8.39 -12.66
C ASN A 160 -5.82 -7.95 -11.51
N GLN A 161 -7.06 -8.43 -11.46
CA GLN A 161 -8.10 -7.93 -10.56
C GLN A 161 -8.36 -8.81 -9.34
N GLU A 162 -7.87 -10.03 -9.34
CA GLU A 162 -7.95 -11.01 -8.24
C GLU A 162 -9.38 -11.16 -7.66
N PRO A 163 -10.41 -11.46 -8.47
CA PRO A 163 -11.80 -11.43 -8.02
C PRO A 163 -12.09 -12.43 -6.89
N GLU A 164 -11.52 -13.64 -6.95
CA GLU A 164 -11.70 -14.68 -5.93
C GLU A 164 -11.04 -14.29 -4.61
N LEU A 165 -9.80 -13.77 -4.68
CA LEU A 165 -9.09 -13.28 -3.50
C LEU A 165 -9.86 -12.12 -2.88
N LYS A 166 -10.34 -11.17 -3.67
CA LYS A 166 -11.12 -10.03 -3.17
C LYS A 166 -12.43 -10.45 -2.51
N ALA A 167 -13.11 -11.46 -3.03
CA ALA A 167 -14.31 -12.03 -2.40
C ALA A 167 -13.97 -12.61 -1.01
N PHE A 168 -12.91 -13.41 -0.94
CA PHE A 168 -12.41 -13.96 0.31
C PHE A 168 -12.00 -12.88 1.34
N LEU A 169 -11.30 -11.83 0.89
CA LEU A 169 -10.92 -10.71 1.75
C LEU A 169 -12.16 -9.99 2.33
N LYS A 170 -13.16 -9.75 1.50
CA LYS A 170 -14.43 -9.13 1.91
C LYS A 170 -15.15 -9.93 2.98
N GLU A 171 -15.23 -11.26 2.83
CA GLU A 171 -15.84 -12.17 3.81
C GLU A 171 -15.13 -12.12 5.17
N ASN A 172 -13.82 -11.86 5.16
CA ASN A 172 -13.00 -11.77 6.37
C ASN A 172 -12.85 -10.34 6.91
N GLY A 173 -13.44 -9.33 6.25
CA GLY A 173 -13.33 -7.93 6.66
C GLY A 173 -11.94 -7.33 6.43
N ILE A 174 -11.19 -7.85 5.45
CA ILE A 174 -9.85 -7.38 5.08
C ILE A 174 -9.96 -6.47 3.85
N VAL A 175 -9.41 -5.27 3.92
CA VAL A 175 -9.47 -4.31 2.81
C VAL A 175 -8.32 -4.56 1.83
N PRO A 176 -8.58 -4.68 0.52
CA PRO A 176 -7.52 -4.79 -0.48
C PRO A 176 -6.86 -3.43 -0.72
N GLN A 177 -5.52 -3.44 -0.82
CA GLN A 177 -4.70 -2.29 -1.19
C GLN A 177 -3.84 -2.65 -2.40
N ALA A 178 -3.88 -1.80 -3.43
CA ALA A 178 -3.19 -2.03 -4.69
C ALA A 178 -1.77 -1.42 -4.67
N TRP A 179 -0.73 -2.25 -4.73
CA TRP A 179 0.53 -1.81 -5.28
C TRP A 179 0.54 -2.07 -6.79
N TYR A 180 1.33 -1.29 -7.54
CA TYR A 180 1.27 -1.19 -9.02
C TYR A 180 -0.16 -0.92 -9.55
N PRO A 181 -0.93 0.01 -8.97
CA PRO A 181 -2.31 0.24 -9.41
C PRO A 181 -2.41 0.65 -10.88
N LEU A 182 -1.32 1.17 -11.46
CA LEU A 182 -1.18 1.56 -12.86
C LEU A 182 -0.39 0.54 -13.70
N GLY A 183 -0.30 -0.73 -13.26
CA GLY A 183 0.36 -1.79 -14.01
C GLY A 183 1.86 -1.56 -14.23
N HIS A 184 2.57 -1.05 -13.23
CA HIS A 184 4.02 -0.78 -13.32
C HIS A 184 4.41 0.15 -14.50
N GLY A 185 3.48 0.97 -14.96
CA GLY A 185 3.70 1.86 -16.10
C GLY A 185 3.62 1.16 -17.47
N ASP A 186 2.96 0.00 -17.53
CA ASP A 186 2.73 -0.72 -18.78
C ASP A 186 1.98 0.16 -19.78
N LYS A 187 2.63 0.46 -20.90
CA LYS A 187 2.05 1.27 -21.96
C LYS A 187 0.79 0.64 -22.56
N ALA A 188 0.78 -0.70 -22.71
CA ALA A 188 -0.38 -1.40 -23.26
C ALA A 188 -1.61 -1.22 -22.38
N LEU A 189 -1.45 -1.20 -21.05
CA LEU A 189 -2.53 -0.88 -20.12
C LEU A 189 -2.95 0.59 -20.20
N LEU A 190 -1.99 1.51 -20.16
CA LEU A 190 -2.27 2.94 -20.11
C LEU A 190 -2.84 3.49 -21.43
N GLU A 191 -2.55 2.84 -22.55
CA GLU A 191 -3.00 3.18 -23.90
C GLU A 191 -4.26 2.40 -24.34
N GLU A 192 -4.89 1.63 -23.44
CA GLU A 192 -6.17 0.95 -23.75
C GLU A 192 -7.19 1.97 -24.25
N PRO A 193 -7.85 1.71 -25.41
CA PRO A 193 -8.81 2.65 -26.01
C PRO A 193 -9.94 3.06 -25.05
N LEU A 194 -10.35 2.16 -24.15
CA LEU A 194 -11.38 2.43 -23.16
C LEU A 194 -10.97 3.59 -22.23
N PHE A 195 -9.73 3.62 -21.77
CA PHE A 195 -9.27 4.71 -20.88
C PHE A 195 -9.17 6.04 -21.62
N ALA A 196 -8.79 6.04 -22.89
CA ALA A 196 -8.78 7.26 -23.71
C ALA A 196 -10.21 7.80 -23.90
N GLN A 197 -11.18 6.91 -24.15
CA GLN A 197 -12.60 7.28 -24.30
C GLN A 197 -13.16 7.86 -22.99
N LEU A 198 -12.95 7.18 -21.86
CA LEU A 198 -13.41 7.63 -20.54
C LEU A 198 -12.70 8.92 -20.13
N GLY A 199 -11.39 9.01 -20.39
CA GLY A 199 -10.61 10.23 -20.13
C GLY A 199 -11.19 11.42 -20.85
N LYS A 200 -11.53 11.30 -22.14
CA LYS A 200 -12.19 12.38 -22.89
C LYS A 200 -13.56 12.77 -22.28
N LYS A 201 -14.35 11.78 -21.85
CA LYS A 201 -15.68 12.03 -21.22
C LYS A 201 -15.56 12.84 -19.94
N TYR A 202 -14.61 12.50 -19.08
CA TYR A 202 -14.46 13.10 -17.74
C TYR A 202 -13.43 14.25 -17.67
N GLY A 203 -12.69 14.53 -18.75
CA GLY A 203 -11.58 15.48 -18.72
C GLY A 203 -10.41 15.01 -17.87
N LYS A 204 -10.17 13.69 -17.81
CA LYS A 204 -9.17 13.04 -16.95
C LYS A 204 -8.18 12.21 -17.79
N SER A 205 -7.00 11.97 -17.25
CA SER A 205 -6.00 11.07 -17.84
C SER A 205 -6.35 9.59 -17.61
N ALA A 206 -5.78 8.68 -18.40
CA ALA A 206 -5.92 7.24 -18.18
C ALA A 206 -5.51 6.80 -16.76
N PRO A 207 -4.39 7.26 -16.17
CA PRO A 207 -4.08 6.98 -14.76
C PRO A 207 -5.20 7.40 -13.80
N GLN A 208 -5.80 8.57 -13.96
CA GLN A 208 -6.89 9.02 -13.11
C GLN A 208 -8.14 8.14 -13.23
N ILE A 209 -8.50 7.70 -14.44
CA ILE A 209 -9.61 6.76 -14.65
C ILE A 209 -9.33 5.43 -13.95
N ILE A 210 -8.12 4.88 -14.09
CA ILE A 210 -7.73 3.61 -13.46
C ILE A 210 -7.76 3.75 -11.93
N LEU A 211 -7.18 4.81 -11.37
CA LEU A 211 -7.17 5.04 -9.91
C LEU A 211 -8.59 5.24 -9.37
N ARG A 212 -9.46 5.95 -10.09
CA ARG A 212 -10.88 6.10 -9.71
C ARG A 212 -11.62 4.78 -9.72
N TRP A 213 -11.39 3.93 -10.74
CA TRP A 213 -11.95 2.58 -10.80
C TRP A 213 -11.54 1.73 -9.59
N HIS A 214 -10.27 1.80 -9.18
CA HIS A 214 -9.81 1.11 -7.98
C HIS A 214 -10.59 1.55 -6.74
N ILE A 215 -10.70 2.86 -6.51
CA ILE A 215 -11.40 3.42 -5.35
C ILE A 215 -12.87 2.96 -5.34
N GLN A 216 -13.56 3.05 -6.47
CA GLN A 216 -14.95 2.60 -6.60
C GLN A 216 -15.10 1.07 -6.49
N SER A 217 -14.04 0.30 -6.76
CA SER A 217 -13.97 -1.14 -6.52
C SER A 217 -13.63 -1.51 -5.07
N GLY A 218 -13.48 -0.53 -4.16
CA GLY A 218 -13.13 -0.72 -2.77
C GLY A 218 -11.64 -0.99 -2.52
N ASN A 219 -10.78 -0.75 -3.50
CA ASN A 219 -9.34 -0.90 -3.32
C ASN A 219 -8.71 0.43 -2.89
N ILE A 220 -7.83 0.40 -1.89
CA ILE A 220 -6.93 1.51 -1.57
C ILE A 220 -5.83 1.54 -2.63
N VAL A 221 -5.38 2.72 -3.06
CA VAL A 221 -4.31 2.89 -4.07
C VAL A 221 -3.14 3.68 -3.53
N ILE A 222 -1.93 3.24 -3.88
CA ILE A 222 -0.67 3.88 -3.46
C ILE A 222 0.27 4.08 -4.66
N PRO A 223 -0.14 4.83 -5.71
CA PRO A 223 0.76 5.12 -6.82
C PRO A 223 1.99 5.90 -6.35
N GLY A 224 3.18 5.42 -6.72
CA GLY A 224 4.44 6.12 -6.49
C GLY A 224 4.77 7.08 -7.65
N SER A 225 5.33 8.23 -7.34
CA SER A 225 5.91 9.14 -8.34
C SER A 225 6.89 10.11 -7.70
N LYS A 226 7.93 10.50 -8.44
CA LYS A 226 8.84 11.61 -8.12
C LYS A 226 8.52 12.89 -8.89
N ASN A 227 7.57 12.83 -9.84
CA ASN A 227 7.13 13.99 -10.62
C ASN A 227 5.96 14.69 -9.89
N PRO A 228 6.12 15.97 -9.46
CA PRO A 228 5.09 16.71 -8.75
C PRO A 228 3.76 16.82 -9.51
N GLU A 229 3.79 16.94 -10.84
CA GLU A 229 2.57 17.00 -11.66
C GLU A 229 1.81 15.66 -11.63
N HIS A 230 2.53 14.54 -11.69
CA HIS A 230 1.90 13.22 -11.55
C HIS A 230 1.33 13.02 -10.14
N ILE A 231 2.05 13.45 -9.09
CA ILE A 231 1.57 13.38 -7.71
C ILE A 231 0.26 14.15 -7.60
N LYS A 232 0.21 15.38 -8.10
CA LYS A 232 -0.99 16.21 -8.08
C LYS A 232 -2.13 15.57 -8.88
N SER A 233 -1.88 15.13 -10.11
CA SER A 233 -2.92 14.55 -10.97
C SER A 233 -3.45 13.21 -10.44
N ASN A 234 -2.60 12.36 -9.87
CA ASN A 234 -2.99 11.09 -9.27
C ASN A 234 -3.89 11.26 -8.02
N PHE A 235 -3.98 12.45 -7.47
CA PHE A 235 -4.87 12.78 -6.36
C PHE A 235 -6.19 13.42 -6.80
N ASP A 236 -6.26 13.94 -8.00
CA ASP A 236 -7.45 14.58 -8.57
C ASP A 236 -8.45 13.54 -9.10
N LEU A 237 -9.09 12.81 -8.16
CA LEU A 237 -9.91 11.62 -8.38
C LEU A 237 -11.33 11.75 -7.81
N PHE A 238 -11.62 12.79 -7.02
CA PHE A 238 -12.81 12.82 -6.16
C PHE A 238 -13.91 13.73 -6.67
N ASP A 239 -13.74 14.34 -7.83
CA ASP A 239 -14.70 15.24 -8.49
C ASP A 239 -15.54 14.55 -9.58
N PHE A 240 -15.31 13.26 -9.84
CA PHE A 240 -16.08 12.48 -10.79
C PHE A 240 -16.31 11.04 -10.29
N ALA A 241 -17.25 10.34 -10.91
CA ALA A 241 -17.50 8.93 -10.66
C ALA A 241 -17.79 8.20 -11.97
N LEU A 242 -17.24 7.00 -12.12
CA LEU A 242 -17.53 6.07 -13.20
C LEU A 242 -18.94 5.47 -12.99
N THR A 243 -19.70 5.30 -14.06
CA THR A 243 -20.99 4.62 -14.02
C THR A 243 -20.82 3.11 -13.79
N GLY A 244 -21.89 2.41 -13.41
CA GLY A 244 -21.85 0.94 -13.25
C GLY A 244 -21.46 0.22 -14.54
N GLU A 245 -21.88 0.73 -15.71
CA GLU A 245 -21.50 0.19 -17.01
C GLU A 245 -20.01 0.37 -17.30
N GLU A 246 -19.46 1.55 -17.02
CA GLU A 246 -18.03 1.84 -17.19
C GLU A 246 -17.17 1.01 -16.24
N MET A 247 -17.62 0.84 -15.00
CA MET A 247 -16.98 -0.08 -14.04
C MET A 247 -16.95 -1.51 -14.58
N ALA A 248 -18.06 -1.99 -15.17
CA ALA A 248 -18.13 -3.32 -15.77
C ALA A 248 -17.22 -3.46 -16.99
N GLN A 249 -17.12 -2.43 -17.85
CA GLN A 249 -16.21 -2.41 -19.00
C GLN A 249 -14.76 -2.52 -18.57
N ILE A 250 -14.34 -1.80 -17.53
CA ILE A 250 -12.97 -1.91 -16.99
C ILE A 250 -12.75 -3.28 -16.32
N THR A 251 -13.77 -3.80 -15.62
CA THR A 251 -13.71 -5.15 -15.03
C THR A 251 -13.53 -6.23 -16.12
N ALA A 252 -14.09 -6.05 -17.30
CA ALA A 252 -13.93 -6.98 -18.43
C ALA A 252 -12.49 -7.00 -19.02
N LEU A 253 -11.64 -6.04 -18.67
CA LEU A 253 -10.22 -6.03 -19.08
C LEU A 253 -9.34 -7.03 -18.31
N ASN A 254 -9.88 -7.74 -17.33
CA ASN A 254 -9.11 -8.69 -16.53
C ASN A 254 -8.51 -9.79 -17.39
N LYS A 255 -7.20 -9.96 -17.30
CA LYS A 255 -6.43 -10.99 -18.03
C LYS A 255 -5.79 -12.01 -17.09
N ASN A 256 -5.88 -11.79 -15.76
CA ASN A 256 -5.15 -12.53 -14.74
C ASN A 256 -3.62 -12.56 -15.01
N VAL A 257 -3.07 -11.43 -15.46
CA VAL A 257 -1.65 -11.28 -15.77
C VAL A 257 -1.00 -10.41 -14.71
N ARG A 258 -0.04 -10.97 -13.99
CA ARG A 258 0.79 -10.29 -13.01
C ARG A 258 2.10 -9.81 -13.64
N TYR A 259 2.60 -8.68 -13.20
CA TYR A 259 3.96 -8.21 -13.50
C TYR A 259 5.01 -8.78 -12.53
N TYR A 260 4.54 -9.24 -11.37
CA TYR A 260 5.39 -9.82 -10.35
C TYR A 260 4.80 -11.14 -9.85
N THR A 261 5.64 -12.17 -9.81
CA THR A 261 5.33 -13.46 -9.19
C THR A 261 6.50 -13.88 -8.32
N SER A 262 6.26 -14.06 -7.03
CA SER A 262 7.28 -14.60 -6.13
C SER A 262 7.44 -16.11 -6.35
N THR A 263 8.68 -16.57 -6.57
CA THR A 263 9.00 -17.98 -6.58
C THR A 263 9.52 -18.42 -5.21
N PRO A 264 9.52 -19.73 -4.91
CA PRO A 264 10.11 -20.24 -3.67
C PRO A 264 11.57 -19.79 -3.47
N GLU A 265 12.35 -19.73 -4.56
CA GLU A 265 13.75 -19.27 -4.52
C GLU A 265 13.84 -17.77 -4.20
N MET A 266 12.93 -16.96 -4.72
CA MET A 266 12.85 -15.52 -4.37
C MET A 266 12.47 -15.34 -2.91
N LEU A 267 11.47 -16.07 -2.41
CA LEU A 267 11.06 -16.01 -1.00
C LEU A 267 12.20 -16.41 -0.07
N LYS A 268 12.99 -17.45 -0.44
CA LYS A 268 14.19 -17.82 0.32
C LYS A 268 15.21 -16.68 0.33
N LYS A 269 15.50 -16.07 -0.82
CA LYS A 269 16.39 -14.89 -0.88
C LYS A 269 15.88 -13.71 -0.05
N TYR A 270 14.58 -13.46 -0.03
CA TYR A 270 14.00 -12.40 0.81
C TYR A 270 14.17 -12.69 2.31
N ALA A 271 14.06 -13.95 2.72
CA ALA A 271 14.30 -14.34 4.11
C ALA A 271 15.77 -14.14 4.54
N GLU A 272 16.71 -14.31 3.61
CA GLU A 272 18.14 -14.16 3.85
C GLU A 272 18.64 -12.70 3.70
N MET A 273 17.91 -11.87 2.95
CA MET A 273 18.30 -10.48 2.68
C MET A 273 18.12 -9.59 3.91
N VAL A 274 19.18 -8.89 4.30
CA VAL A 274 19.14 -7.87 5.36
C VAL A 274 19.23 -6.49 4.70
N PRO A 275 18.14 -5.71 4.64
CA PRO A 275 18.21 -4.34 4.12
C PRO A 275 19.12 -3.47 4.98
N PRO A 276 19.94 -2.58 4.39
CA PRO A 276 20.87 -1.70 5.11
C PRO A 276 20.14 -0.51 5.75
N VAL A 277 19.18 -0.80 6.64
CA VAL A 277 18.29 0.20 7.24
C VAL A 277 19.01 1.24 8.08
N ASP A 278 20.19 0.93 8.57
CA ASP A 278 20.99 1.86 9.39
C ASP A 278 21.78 2.87 8.54
N GLU A 279 21.91 2.64 7.22
CA GLU A 279 22.58 3.55 6.28
C GLU A 279 21.71 4.74 5.85
N GLN A 280 20.48 4.83 6.32
CA GLN A 280 19.58 5.95 6.04
C GLN A 280 20.12 7.24 6.69
N LYS A 281 20.09 8.34 5.92
CA LYS A 281 20.52 9.67 6.35
C LYS A 281 19.42 10.43 7.07
#